data_c08b61b7666aa5d0b97ef4d5304e6d79
#
_entry.id   c08b61b7666aa5d0b97ef4d5304e6d79
#
_cell.length_a   1.000
_cell.length_b   1.000
_cell.length_c   1.000
_cell.angle_alpha   90.00
_cell.angle_beta   90.00
_cell.angle_gamma   90.00
#
_symmetry.space_group_name_H-M   'P 1'
#
loop_
_entity.id
_entity.type
_entity.pdbx_description
1 polymer ?
#
loop_
_entity_poly.entity_id
_entity_poly.type
_entity_poly.pdbx_seq_one_letter_code
_entity_poly.pdbx_strand_id
1 'polypeptide(L)'
;AIPTRVLELLTQVSGDRFEYETNMLLEMKRQNLPFDEVKIRTVYIEENKSSHFRTVRDSYRIYKLILAHFFRYTLSSILSAVLDEGMFVLLTHLLQHSLTGFALTAVPTAGARVVSSLFNFTVNKKLVFQSHGDASKALGKYYLLAVPTVLLQMGLTHGVYLLFGIGENHTLLRAVIYGVVMAVLF
;
A
#
# COMPACT_ATOMS: atom_id res chain seq x y z
N ALA A 1 6.06 -20.92 23.61
CA ALA A 1 4.87 -21.21 24.43
C ALA A 1 3.71 -20.37 23.95
N ILE A 2 2.52 -20.96 23.78
CA ILE A 2 1.30 -20.27 23.35
C ILE A 2 0.41 -20.10 24.58
N PRO A 3 0.03 -18.87 24.96
CA PRO A 3 -0.89 -18.63 26.06
C PRO A 3 -2.27 -19.21 25.77
N THR A 4 -2.96 -19.77 26.77
CA THR A 4 -4.28 -20.40 26.61
C THR A 4 -5.32 -19.47 25.97
N ARG A 5 -5.28 -18.17 26.28
CA ARG A 5 -6.17 -17.14 25.70
C ARG A 5 -6.05 -17.00 24.18
N VAL A 6 -4.94 -17.45 23.60
CA VAL A 6 -4.68 -17.35 22.15
C VAL A 6 -5.06 -18.65 21.43
N LEU A 7 -5.21 -19.76 22.17
CA LEU A 7 -5.51 -21.07 21.58
C LEU A 7 -6.84 -21.08 20.82
N GLU A 8 -7.90 -20.50 21.37
CA GLU A 8 -9.20 -20.43 20.69
C GLU A 8 -9.11 -19.67 19.35
N LEU A 9 -8.35 -18.58 19.32
CA LEU A 9 -8.09 -17.86 18.09
C LEU A 9 -7.34 -18.72 17.08
N LEU A 10 -6.29 -19.39 17.51
CA LEU A 10 -5.47 -20.22 16.64
C LEU A 10 -6.20 -21.43 16.10
N THR A 11 -7.16 -22.02 16.84
CA THR A 11 -7.99 -23.12 16.35
C THR A 11 -8.95 -22.71 15.23
N GLN A 12 -9.24 -21.41 15.10
CA GLN A 12 -10.10 -20.88 14.04
C GLN A 12 -9.30 -20.47 12.78
N VAL A 13 -7.97 -20.47 12.85
CA VAL A 13 -7.11 -20.14 11.71
C VAL A 13 -7.19 -21.25 10.67
N SER A 14 -7.45 -20.87 9.41
CA SER A 14 -7.55 -21.82 8.30
C SER A 14 -6.19 -22.38 7.90
N GLY A 15 -6.18 -23.63 7.43
CA GLY A 15 -4.98 -24.34 6.94
C GLY A 15 -4.70 -25.59 7.76
N ASP A 16 -4.34 -26.68 7.06
CA ASP A 16 -4.12 -28.00 7.67
C ASP A 16 -2.66 -28.44 7.64
N ARG A 17 -1.80 -27.65 6.97
CA ARG A 17 -0.40 -27.99 6.74
C ARG A 17 0.50 -26.77 6.93
N PHE A 18 1.54 -26.64 6.11
CA PHE A 18 2.55 -25.57 6.20
C PHE A 18 1.98 -24.15 5.97
N GLU A 19 0.88 -24.03 5.22
CA GLU A 19 0.15 -22.77 5.09
C GLU A 19 -0.48 -22.30 6.40
N TYR A 20 -0.76 -23.18 7.35
CA TYR A 20 -1.29 -22.84 8.66
C TYR A 20 -0.35 -21.92 9.43
N GLU A 21 0.96 -22.20 9.43
CA GLU A 21 1.96 -21.36 10.12
C GLU A 21 1.93 -19.93 9.58
N THR A 22 1.85 -19.78 8.26
CA THR A 22 1.76 -18.45 7.61
C THR A 22 0.47 -17.75 8.00
N ASN A 23 -0.67 -18.45 7.97
CA ASN A 23 -1.96 -17.88 8.38
C ASN A 23 -1.97 -17.49 9.86
N MET A 24 -1.36 -18.32 10.71
CA MET A 24 -1.22 -18.04 12.15
C MET A 24 -0.46 -16.74 12.39
N LEU A 25 0.68 -16.53 11.73
CA LEU A 25 1.47 -15.32 11.87
C LEU A 25 0.72 -14.09 11.35
N LEU A 26 0.00 -14.21 10.24
CA LEU A 26 -0.84 -13.14 9.71
C LEU A 26 -1.98 -12.78 10.67
N GLU A 27 -2.64 -13.79 11.26
CA GLU A 27 -3.73 -13.56 12.20
C GLU A 27 -3.22 -12.94 13.52
N MET A 28 -2.09 -13.42 14.05
CA MET A 28 -1.46 -12.82 15.22
C MET A 28 -1.13 -11.34 15.00
N LYS A 29 -0.60 -11.00 13.81
CA LYS A 29 -0.33 -9.61 13.44
C LYS A 29 -1.62 -8.79 13.29
N ARG A 30 -2.67 -9.37 12.72
CA ARG A 30 -3.98 -8.73 12.56
C ARG A 30 -4.60 -8.36 13.90
N GLN A 31 -4.49 -9.27 14.88
CA GLN A 31 -4.98 -9.10 16.24
C GLN A 31 -4.03 -8.32 17.16
N ASN A 32 -2.91 -7.83 16.60
CA ASN A 32 -1.88 -7.11 17.34
C ASN A 32 -1.34 -7.90 18.56
N LEU A 33 -1.24 -9.23 18.41
CA LEU A 33 -0.69 -10.09 19.46
C LEU A 33 0.83 -10.00 19.46
N PRO A 34 1.46 -9.76 20.62
CA PRO A 34 2.90 -9.77 20.73
C PRO A 34 3.45 -11.19 20.57
N PHE A 35 4.56 -11.34 19.85
CA PHE A 35 5.33 -12.58 19.78
C PHE A 35 6.83 -12.26 19.79
N ASP A 36 7.59 -13.19 20.35
CA ASP A 36 9.03 -13.08 20.42
C ASP A 36 9.69 -14.11 19.50
N GLU A 37 10.79 -13.71 18.88
CA GLU A 37 11.62 -14.59 18.05
C GLU A 37 12.75 -15.17 18.90
N VAL A 38 12.84 -16.49 18.92
CA VAL A 38 13.92 -17.21 19.63
C VAL A 38 14.80 -17.92 18.61
N LYS A 39 16.10 -17.64 18.64
CA LYS A 39 17.05 -18.35 17.80
C LYS A 39 17.16 -19.81 18.25
N ILE A 40 16.91 -20.72 17.35
CA ILE A 40 17.06 -22.17 17.55
C ILE A 40 18.15 -22.73 16.65
N ARG A 41 18.79 -23.82 17.09
CA ARG A 41 19.67 -24.60 16.24
C ARG A 41 18.84 -25.66 15.53
N THR A 42 18.78 -25.58 14.21
CA THR A 42 18.12 -26.59 13.39
C THR A 42 19.00 -27.83 13.28
N VAL A 43 18.45 -28.99 13.66
CA VAL A 43 19.14 -30.29 13.52
C VAL A 43 18.37 -31.08 12.48
N TYR A 44 19.04 -31.40 11.37
CA TYR A 44 18.49 -32.23 10.31
C TYR A 44 18.77 -33.70 10.64
N ILE A 45 17.70 -34.49 10.82
CA ILE A 45 17.77 -35.93 11.05
C ILE A 45 17.60 -36.62 9.70
N GLU A 46 18.52 -37.51 9.33
CA GLU A 46 18.48 -38.27 8.07
C GLU A 46 18.26 -37.42 6.82
N GLU A 47 18.98 -36.30 6.70
CA GLU A 47 18.84 -35.38 5.57
C GLU A 47 17.39 -34.89 5.33
N ASN A 48 16.61 -34.77 6.40
CA ASN A 48 15.22 -34.33 6.36
C ASN A 48 14.22 -35.32 5.72
N LYS A 49 14.55 -36.61 5.67
CA LYS A 49 13.67 -37.67 5.13
C LYS A 49 12.32 -37.78 5.85
N SER A 50 12.26 -37.34 7.10
CA SER A 50 11.02 -37.30 7.90
C SER A 50 10.08 -36.15 7.54
N SER A 51 10.51 -35.20 6.69
CA SER A 51 9.67 -34.08 6.30
C SER A 51 8.55 -34.53 5.35
N HIS A 52 7.32 -34.22 5.73
CA HIS A 52 6.14 -34.43 4.88
C HIS A 52 5.85 -33.23 3.96
N PHE A 53 6.81 -32.32 3.78
CA PHE A 53 6.67 -31.17 2.90
C PHE A 53 6.68 -31.62 1.43
N ARG A 54 5.56 -31.40 0.76
CA ARG A 54 5.43 -31.63 -0.69
C ARG A 54 5.80 -30.36 -1.42
N THR A 55 7.05 -30.28 -1.90
CA THR A 55 7.68 -29.04 -2.40
C THR A 55 6.78 -28.23 -3.34
N VAL A 56 6.17 -28.82 -4.33
CA VAL A 56 5.35 -28.08 -5.30
C VAL A 56 3.99 -27.68 -4.69
N ARG A 57 3.29 -28.62 -4.07
CA ARG A 57 1.91 -28.40 -3.59
C ARG A 57 1.84 -27.48 -2.39
N ASP A 58 2.73 -27.68 -1.41
CA ASP A 58 2.74 -26.88 -0.19
C ASP A 58 3.30 -25.50 -0.45
N SER A 59 4.33 -25.36 -1.31
CA SER A 59 4.80 -24.05 -1.78
C SER A 59 3.71 -23.29 -2.52
N TYR A 60 2.97 -23.93 -3.42
CA TYR A 60 1.86 -23.28 -4.13
C TYR A 60 0.81 -22.72 -3.16
N ARG A 61 0.46 -23.47 -2.10
CA ARG A 61 -0.50 -22.99 -1.10
C ARG A 61 -0.01 -21.78 -0.33
N ILE A 62 1.27 -21.78 0.08
CA ILE A 62 1.89 -20.64 0.78
C ILE A 62 1.97 -19.44 -0.15
N TYR A 63 2.48 -19.61 -1.38
CA TYR A 63 2.58 -18.53 -2.35
C TYR A 63 1.21 -17.96 -2.74
N LYS A 64 0.19 -18.81 -2.89
CA LYS A 64 -1.18 -18.35 -3.15
C LYS A 64 -1.69 -17.39 -2.07
N LEU A 65 -1.41 -17.69 -0.79
CA LEU A 65 -1.74 -16.81 0.33
C LEU A 65 -1.03 -15.47 0.25
N ILE A 66 0.28 -15.50 0.08
CA ILE A 66 1.11 -14.28 -0.01
C ILE A 66 0.68 -13.44 -1.22
N LEU A 67 0.49 -14.08 -2.38
CA LEU A 67 0.06 -13.41 -3.62
C LEU A 67 -1.35 -12.82 -3.48
N ALA A 68 -2.28 -13.48 -2.78
CA ALA A 68 -3.62 -12.93 -2.57
C ALA A 68 -3.57 -11.61 -1.80
N HIS A 69 -2.72 -11.49 -0.77
CA HIS A 69 -2.51 -10.24 -0.05
C HIS A 69 -1.81 -9.19 -0.92
N PHE A 70 -0.80 -9.59 -1.68
CA PHE A 70 -0.10 -8.72 -2.62
C PHE A 70 -1.04 -8.16 -3.69
N PHE A 71 -1.88 -9.00 -4.31
CA PHE A 71 -2.84 -8.54 -5.32
C PHE A 71 -3.89 -7.59 -4.75
N ARG A 72 -4.39 -7.82 -3.54
CA ARG A 72 -5.31 -6.89 -2.87
C ARG A 72 -4.66 -5.53 -2.63
N TYR A 73 -3.42 -5.53 -2.16
CA TYR A 73 -2.65 -4.30 -1.97
C TYR A 73 -2.41 -3.57 -3.29
N THR A 74 -1.96 -4.29 -4.33
CA THR A 74 -1.70 -3.72 -5.65
C THR A 74 -2.97 -3.14 -6.28
N LEU A 75 -4.10 -3.85 -6.19
CA LEU A 75 -5.38 -3.35 -6.69
C LEU A 75 -5.81 -2.07 -5.95
N SER A 76 -5.68 -2.04 -4.64
CA SER A 76 -5.94 -0.83 -3.84
C SER A 76 -5.09 0.35 -4.29
N SER A 77 -3.81 0.12 -4.57
CA SER A 77 -2.87 1.15 -5.02
C SER A 77 -3.21 1.65 -6.42
N ILE A 78 -3.58 0.76 -7.34
CA ILE A 78 -4.03 1.15 -8.70
C ILE A 78 -5.31 1.99 -8.63
N LEU A 79 -6.29 1.56 -7.83
CA LEU A 79 -7.54 2.34 -7.66
C LEU A 79 -7.27 3.72 -7.06
N SER A 80 -6.34 3.81 -6.12
CA SER A 80 -5.92 5.08 -5.52
C SER A 80 -5.23 5.99 -6.53
N ALA A 81 -4.40 5.42 -7.43
CA ALA A 81 -3.74 6.18 -8.49
C ALA A 81 -4.75 6.70 -9.53
N VAL A 82 -5.73 5.88 -9.92
CA VAL A 82 -6.81 6.32 -10.82
C VAL A 82 -7.65 7.43 -10.18
N LEU A 83 -7.94 7.30 -8.88
CA LEU A 83 -8.66 8.34 -8.14
C LEU A 83 -7.85 9.64 -8.05
N ASP A 84 -6.55 9.54 -7.80
CA ASP A 84 -5.64 10.67 -7.73
C ASP A 84 -5.59 11.44 -9.06
N GLU A 85 -5.38 10.72 -10.16
CA GLU A 85 -5.36 11.29 -11.51
C GLU A 85 -6.70 11.94 -11.87
N GLY A 86 -7.81 11.26 -11.62
CA GLY A 86 -9.16 11.78 -11.86
C GLY A 86 -9.45 13.05 -11.06
N MET A 87 -9.05 13.09 -9.79
CA MET A 87 -9.19 14.28 -8.95
C MET A 87 -8.29 15.43 -9.40
N PHE A 88 -7.06 15.14 -9.84
CA PHE A 88 -6.19 16.15 -10.41
C PHE A 88 -6.78 16.80 -11.65
N VAL A 89 -7.28 16.01 -12.59
CA VAL A 89 -7.94 16.50 -13.82
C VAL A 89 -9.17 17.34 -13.47
N LEU A 90 -10.03 16.83 -12.58
CA LEU A 90 -11.25 17.51 -12.15
C LEU A 90 -10.92 18.89 -11.51
N LEU A 91 -10.01 18.89 -10.54
CA LEU A 91 -9.63 20.11 -9.84
C LEU A 91 -8.93 21.11 -10.76
N THR A 92 -8.08 20.64 -11.67
CA THR A 92 -7.44 21.50 -12.67
C THR A 92 -8.48 22.15 -13.57
N HIS A 93 -9.47 21.38 -14.07
CA HIS A 93 -10.54 21.90 -14.91
C HIS A 93 -11.42 22.92 -14.18
N LEU A 94 -11.76 22.67 -12.91
CA LEU A 94 -12.58 23.58 -12.13
C LEU A 94 -11.84 24.87 -11.77
N LEU A 95 -10.53 24.81 -11.52
CA LEU A 95 -9.74 25.93 -10.99
C LEU A 95 -8.97 26.71 -12.06
N GLN A 96 -8.92 26.26 -13.32
CA GLN A 96 -8.17 26.90 -14.42
C GLN A 96 -8.58 28.35 -14.70
N HIS A 97 -9.81 28.75 -14.34
CA HIS A 97 -10.28 30.12 -14.50
C HIS A 97 -9.96 31.00 -13.28
N SER A 98 -9.58 30.41 -12.15
CA SER A 98 -9.34 31.12 -10.89
C SER A 98 -7.88 31.11 -10.47
N LEU A 99 -7.11 30.13 -10.93
CA LEU A 99 -5.71 29.94 -10.57
C LEU A 99 -4.84 29.93 -11.82
N THR A 100 -3.62 30.44 -11.71
CA THR A 100 -2.63 30.48 -12.78
C THR A 100 -1.25 30.06 -12.28
N GLY A 101 -0.34 29.75 -13.18
CA GLY A 101 1.05 29.43 -12.89
C GLY A 101 1.22 28.25 -11.94
N PHE A 102 2.10 28.41 -10.96
CA PHE A 102 2.38 27.34 -9.98
C PHE A 102 1.16 26.95 -9.15
N ALA A 103 0.26 27.90 -8.82
CA ALA A 103 -0.93 27.61 -8.02
C ALA A 103 -1.87 26.62 -8.72
N LEU A 104 -2.02 26.72 -10.06
CA LEU A 104 -2.81 25.77 -10.86
C LEU A 104 -2.19 24.37 -10.94
N THR A 105 -0.95 24.20 -10.54
CA THR A 105 -0.33 22.88 -10.39
C THR A 105 -0.43 22.40 -8.94
N ALA A 106 -0.08 23.26 -7.98
CA ALA A 106 0.05 22.90 -6.58
C ALA A 106 -1.29 22.58 -5.91
N VAL A 107 -2.32 23.39 -6.12
CA VAL A 107 -3.63 23.20 -5.45
C VAL A 107 -4.33 21.92 -5.92
N PRO A 108 -4.46 21.64 -7.24
CA PRO A 108 -5.00 20.36 -7.71
C PRO A 108 -4.19 19.15 -7.23
N THR A 109 -2.85 19.22 -7.26
CA THR A 109 -1.98 18.15 -6.76
C THR A 109 -2.22 17.87 -5.28
N ALA A 110 -2.26 18.91 -4.42
CA ALA A 110 -2.53 18.74 -2.99
C ALA A 110 -3.91 18.13 -2.76
N GLY A 111 -4.94 18.65 -3.41
CA GLY A 111 -6.31 18.18 -3.27
C GLY A 111 -6.47 16.72 -3.71
N ALA A 112 -5.95 16.36 -4.87
CA ALA A 112 -5.97 14.99 -5.39
C ALA A 112 -5.26 14.05 -4.41
N ARG A 113 -4.08 14.44 -3.92
CA ARG A 113 -3.28 13.62 -3.00
C ARG A 113 -3.94 13.42 -1.65
N VAL A 114 -4.62 14.41 -1.09
CA VAL A 114 -5.37 14.28 0.17
C VAL A 114 -6.48 13.24 -0.01
N VAL A 115 -7.29 13.35 -1.06
CA VAL A 115 -8.39 12.43 -1.32
C VAL A 115 -7.89 11.01 -1.58
N SER A 116 -6.94 10.83 -2.48
CA SER A 116 -6.41 9.52 -2.87
C SER A 116 -5.67 8.83 -1.71
N SER A 117 -4.92 9.58 -0.90
CA SER A 117 -4.20 9.05 0.25
C SER A 117 -5.13 8.59 1.37
N LEU A 118 -6.19 9.33 1.67
CA LEU A 118 -7.20 8.92 2.64
C LEU A 118 -7.95 7.67 2.17
N PHE A 119 -8.28 7.61 0.88
CA PHE A 119 -8.89 6.42 0.28
C PHE A 119 -7.96 5.22 0.41
N ASN A 120 -6.71 5.34 -0.06
CA ASN A 120 -5.71 4.27 0.00
C ASN A 120 -5.47 3.78 1.43
N PHE A 121 -5.30 4.70 2.37
CA PHE A 121 -5.13 4.37 3.78
C PHE A 121 -6.33 3.60 4.33
N THR A 122 -7.54 4.06 4.04
CA THR A 122 -8.78 3.44 4.54
C THR A 122 -8.97 2.04 3.98
N VAL A 123 -8.79 1.88 2.66
CA VAL A 123 -8.90 0.59 1.98
C VAL A 123 -7.84 -0.39 2.49
N ASN A 124 -6.59 0.04 2.55
CA ASN A 124 -5.51 -0.81 3.03
C ASN A 124 -5.70 -1.20 4.50
N LYS A 125 -6.07 -0.27 5.37
CA LYS A 125 -6.32 -0.58 6.78
C LYS A 125 -7.47 -1.55 6.97
N LYS A 126 -8.62 -1.32 6.30
CA LYS A 126 -9.86 -2.09 6.53
C LYS A 126 -9.93 -3.38 5.72
N LEU A 127 -9.53 -3.35 4.44
CA LEU A 127 -9.77 -4.45 3.50
C LEU A 127 -8.54 -5.29 3.23
N VAL A 128 -7.34 -4.68 3.21
CA VAL A 128 -6.10 -5.41 2.92
C VAL A 128 -5.51 -6.01 4.18
N PHE A 129 -5.20 -5.18 5.16
CA PHE A 129 -4.51 -5.62 6.38
C PHE A 129 -5.45 -5.96 7.53
N GLN A 130 -6.70 -5.52 7.48
CA GLN A 130 -7.70 -5.73 8.54
C GLN A 130 -7.12 -5.43 9.95
N SER A 131 -6.28 -4.40 10.04
CA SER A 131 -5.53 -4.06 11.24
C SER A 131 -6.39 -3.32 12.26
N HIS A 132 -6.34 -3.75 13.51
CA HIS A 132 -6.99 -3.09 14.65
C HIS A 132 -6.06 -2.12 15.41
N GLY A 133 -4.84 -1.90 14.89
CA GLY A 133 -3.86 -0.99 15.48
C GLY A 133 -4.27 0.50 15.44
N ASP A 134 -3.53 1.31 16.20
CA ASP A 134 -3.76 2.76 16.31
C ASP A 134 -3.61 3.46 14.95
N ALA A 135 -4.74 3.93 14.41
CA ALA A 135 -4.81 4.60 13.10
C ALA A 135 -4.04 5.92 13.10
N SER A 136 -4.04 6.66 14.21
CA SER A 136 -3.47 8.00 14.25
C SER A 136 -1.95 7.96 14.14
N LYS A 137 -1.30 7.04 14.84
CA LYS A 137 0.16 6.83 14.75
C LYS A 137 0.60 6.36 13.37
N ALA A 138 -0.18 5.47 12.74
CA ALA A 138 0.09 4.98 11.40
C ALA A 138 -0.05 6.11 10.37
N LEU A 139 -1.09 6.94 10.46
CA LEU A 139 -1.33 8.11 9.64
C LEU A 139 -0.20 9.14 9.79
N GLY A 140 0.22 9.43 11.03
CA GLY A 140 1.31 10.37 11.29
C GLY A 140 2.61 9.96 10.59
N LYS A 141 3.00 8.70 10.69
CA LYS A 141 4.19 8.17 9.98
C LYS A 141 4.04 8.22 8.46
N TYR A 142 2.84 7.92 7.96
CA TYR A 142 2.54 7.98 6.53
C TYR A 142 2.70 9.41 5.99
N TYR A 143 2.09 10.42 6.64
CA TYR A 143 2.17 11.80 6.16
C TYR A 143 3.54 12.43 6.34
N LEU A 144 4.33 12.00 7.30
CA LEU A 144 5.72 12.43 7.44
C LEU A 144 6.55 12.14 6.16
N LEU A 145 6.27 11.02 5.51
CA LEU A 145 6.93 10.66 4.24
C LEU A 145 6.18 11.25 3.03
N ALA A 146 4.85 11.27 3.07
CA ALA A 146 4.04 11.71 1.94
C ALA A 146 4.18 13.21 1.64
N VAL A 147 4.27 14.07 2.67
CA VAL A 147 4.36 15.52 2.46
C VAL A 147 5.59 15.94 1.65
N PRO A 148 6.82 15.51 1.98
CA PRO A 148 8.00 15.85 1.16
C PRO A 148 7.87 15.34 -0.29
N THR A 149 7.30 14.13 -0.48
CA THR A 149 7.13 13.55 -1.81
C THR A 149 6.13 14.36 -2.65
N VAL A 150 5.04 14.83 -2.05
CA VAL A 150 4.04 15.68 -2.73
C VAL A 150 4.65 17.03 -3.11
N LEU A 151 5.43 17.65 -2.23
CA LEU A 151 6.14 18.91 -2.54
C LEU A 151 7.12 18.74 -3.70
N LEU A 152 7.85 17.63 -3.71
CA LEU A 152 8.74 17.29 -4.82
C LEU A 152 7.96 17.09 -6.12
N GLN A 153 6.84 16.37 -6.06
CA GLN A 153 5.96 16.16 -7.21
C GLN A 153 5.44 17.48 -7.79
N MET A 154 4.97 18.39 -6.94
CA MET A 154 4.51 19.73 -7.39
C MET A 154 5.62 20.47 -8.12
N GLY A 155 6.82 20.51 -7.55
CA GLY A 155 7.98 21.18 -8.13
C GLY A 155 8.41 20.57 -9.46
N LEU A 156 8.53 19.24 -9.53
CA LEU A 156 8.90 18.53 -10.75
C LEU A 156 7.85 18.68 -11.85
N THR A 157 6.59 18.50 -11.53
CA THR A 157 5.49 18.64 -12.50
C THR A 157 5.44 20.03 -13.07
N HIS A 158 5.53 21.06 -12.23
CA HIS A 158 5.56 22.45 -12.69
C HIS A 158 6.82 22.76 -13.49
N GLY A 159 7.98 22.26 -13.06
CA GLY A 159 9.25 22.42 -13.78
C GLY A 159 9.19 21.82 -15.19
N VAL A 160 8.58 20.65 -15.34
CA VAL A 160 8.36 20.05 -16.66
C VAL A 160 7.43 20.90 -17.53
N TYR A 161 6.36 21.47 -16.96
CA TYR A 161 5.49 22.40 -17.71
C TYR A 161 6.23 23.62 -18.24
N LEU A 162 7.11 24.20 -17.42
CA LEU A 162 7.93 25.35 -17.83
C LEU A 162 8.95 24.96 -18.91
N LEU A 163 9.64 23.84 -18.75
CA LEU A 163 10.67 23.38 -19.69
C LEU A 163 10.10 23.10 -21.08
N PHE A 164 8.90 22.54 -21.16
CA PHE A 164 8.27 22.21 -22.43
C PHE A 164 7.27 23.28 -22.93
N GLY A 165 7.14 24.41 -22.23
CA GLY A 165 6.22 25.49 -22.61
C GLY A 165 4.75 25.08 -22.61
N ILE A 166 4.33 24.18 -21.69
CA ILE A 166 2.98 23.63 -21.65
C ILE A 166 2.03 24.66 -21.02
N GLY A 167 1.20 25.25 -21.87
CA GLY A 167 0.21 26.23 -21.46
C GLY A 167 -0.89 25.65 -20.56
N GLU A 168 -1.57 26.56 -19.86
CA GLU A 168 -2.62 26.19 -18.89
C GLU A 168 -3.85 25.54 -19.55
N ASN A 169 -4.08 25.81 -20.83
CA ASN A 169 -5.21 25.27 -21.60
C ASN A 169 -5.03 23.81 -22.04
N HIS A 170 -3.83 23.23 -21.89
CA HIS A 170 -3.55 21.84 -22.30
C HIS A 170 -3.79 20.84 -21.18
N THR A 171 -5.02 20.79 -20.63
CA THR A 171 -5.37 19.97 -19.46
C THR A 171 -4.99 18.50 -19.61
N LEU A 172 -5.23 17.89 -20.77
CA LEU A 172 -4.88 16.47 -21.02
C LEU A 172 -3.36 16.24 -20.98
N LEU A 173 -2.57 17.12 -21.59
CA LEU A 173 -1.12 16.98 -21.58
C LEU A 173 -0.55 17.19 -20.17
N ARG A 174 -1.11 18.13 -19.43
CA ARG A 174 -0.77 18.36 -18.02
C ARG A 174 -1.09 17.13 -17.16
N ALA A 175 -2.23 16.48 -17.38
CA ALA A 175 -2.60 15.26 -16.70
C ALA A 175 -1.61 14.11 -17.01
N VAL A 176 -1.28 13.88 -18.27
CA VAL A 176 -0.30 12.84 -18.65
C VAL A 176 1.04 13.05 -17.96
N ILE A 177 1.55 14.29 -17.94
CA ILE A 177 2.82 14.59 -17.27
C ILE A 177 2.71 14.39 -15.76
N TYR A 178 1.60 14.85 -15.16
CA TYR A 178 1.35 14.62 -13.74
C TYR A 178 1.36 13.13 -13.40
N GLY A 179 0.65 12.31 -14.18
CA GLY A 179 0.62 10.86 -14.00
C GLY A 179 1.99 10.19 -14.17
N VAL A 180 2.80 10.64 -15.15
CA VAL A 180 4.17 10.13 -15.34
C VAL A 180 5.06 10.50 -14.16
N VAL A 181 5.03 11.75 -13.71
CA VAL A 181 5.82 12.19 -12.54
C VAL A 181 5.38 11.44 -11.29
N MET A 182 4.06 11.24 -11.12
CA MET A 182 3.52 10.44 -10.02
C MET A 182 4.05 8.99 -10.08
N ALA A 183 4.01 8.34 -11.24
CA ALA A 183 4.46 6.94 -11.39
C ALA A 183 5.96 6.75 -11.16
N VAL A 184 6.77 7.80 -11.34
CA VAL A 184 8.21 7.77 -11.06
C VAL A 184 8.51 7.95 -9.57
N LEU A 185 7.69 8.74 -8.85
CA LEU A 185 7.93 9.08 -7.45
C LEU A 185 7.28 8.11 -6.46
N PHE A 186 6.26 7.34 -6.88
CA PHE A 186 5.46 6.44 -6.04
C PHE A 186 5.39 5.02 -6.59
#